data_7c123b5439c3bb7bdde6d64f6e3acb88
#
_entry.id   7c123b5439c3bb7bdde6d64f6e3acb88
#
_cell.length_a   1.000
_cell.length_b   1.000
_cell.length_c   1.000
_cell.angle_alpha   90.00
_cell.angle_beta   90.00
_cell.angle_gamma   90.00
#
_symmetry.space_group_name_H-M   'P 1'
#
loop_
_entity.id
_entity.type
_entity.pdbx_description
1 polymer ?
#
loop_
_entity_poly.entity_id
_entity_poly.type
_entity_poly.pdbx_seq_one_letter_code
_entity_poly.pdbx_strand_id
1 'polypeptide(L)'
;MAAVARAALPRLARALQAPARSHARAMSSVVELSSYLEKRIGDVAGSGDALAFNEMGNVISVGDGIARVYGLNSVQAGEMVEFACGLRGMALNLEESSVGVVIFGDDREILEGDAVKRTGAIVDVPVGEGLLGRVVDGLGEPIDGAGPLKDVTRGRAEVKAPGIIPRQSVSEPVQTGLKAVDALIPIGRGQRELIIGDRQTGKTAIAIDTIINQKTKGDDALMCIYVGVGQKRSTIAQLVGQLEQQEAMKNCIVVAATASESAPLQFLAPYTGCSMGEYFRDNGKHAVIFYDDLSKQAVAYRQMSLLLRRPPGREAYPGDVFYIHSRLLERAAKMGKMAGEGSLTALPVIETQAGDVSAYIPTNVISITDGQIFLENELFYQGQRPAISVGLSVSRVGSAAQVKAMKQVSGTMKLDLAQYREVAAFAKFGSDLDPATQQQLNRGVRLYELLKQAQYVPLECEEQVVILFAGVRGYIDAVDVSAIQDYEKAWLEHVKSSHGGLIKAIVDDGYVISDATEEKLGAACEAFTAQFSA
;
A
#
# COMPACT_ATOMS: atom_id res chain seq x y z
N MET A 1 -22.98 45.57 26.90
CA MET A 1 -21.78 45.46 27.76
C MET A 1 -22.05 45.60 29.24
N ALA A 2 -23.05 46.37 29.71
CA ALA A 2 -23.33 46.52 31.14
C ALA A 2 -24.06 45.34 31.82
N ALA A 3 -24.70 44.44 31.05
CA ALA A 3 -25.46 43.30 31.60
C ALA A 3 -24.58 42.09 31.93
N VAL A 4 -23.45 41.92 31.22
CA VAL A 4 -22.53 40.77 31.42
C VAL A 4 -21.67 40.98 32.68
N ALA A 5 -21.34 42.21 32.99
CA ALA A 5 -20.56 42.54 34.21
C ALA A 5 -21.34 42.31 35.53
N ARG A 6 -22.69 42.37 35.51
CA ARG A 6 -23.52 42.14 36.72
C ARG A 6 -23.72 40.65 37.06
N ALA A 7 -23.56 39.73 36.10
CA ALA A 7 -23.74 38.31 36.37
C ALA A 7 -22.47 37.60 36.90
N ALA A 8 -21.29 38.20 36.72
CA ALA A 8 -20.02 37.64 37.18
C ALA A 8 -19.65 37.93 38.64
N LEU A 9 -20.18 39.01 39.18
CA LEU A 9 -19.87 39.46 40.57
C LEU A 9 -20.30 38.47 41.69
N PRO A 10 -21.47 37.81 41.62
CA PRO A 10 -21.84 36.84 42.66
C PRO A 10 -21.05 35.52 42.65
N ARG A 11 -20.47 35.13 41.51
CA ARG A 11 -19.64 33.91 41.41
C ARG A 11 -18.22 34.12 41.95
N LEU A 12 -17.64 35.27 41.74
CA LEU A 12 -16.35 35.63 42.32
C LEU A 12 -16.43 35.75 43.87
N ALA A 13 -17.54 36.27 44.41
CA ALA A 13 -17.73 36.35 45.86
C ALA A 13 -17.89 34.99 46.55
N ARG A 14 -18.40 33.96 45.82
CA ARG A 14 -18.52 32.59 46.36
C ARG A 14 -17.21 31.79 46.29
N ALA A 15 -16.34 32.06 45.33
CA ALA A 15 -15.02 31.44 45.22
C ALA A 15 -14.05 31.95 46.32
N LEU A 16 -14.30 33.15 46.88
CA LEU A 16 -13.48 33.71 47.96
C LEU A 16 -13.90 33.25 49.37
N GLN A 17 -14.97 32.43 49.51
CA GLN A 17 -15.47 31.93 50.79
C GLN A 17 -15.15 30.48 51.12
N ALA A 18 -14.34 29.77 50.30
CA ALA A 18 -13.86 28.44 50.64
C ALA A 18 -12.64 28.52 51.60
N PRO A 19 -12.59 27.74 52.70
CA PRO A 19 -11.51 27.84 53.68
C PRO A 19 -10.26 27.14 53.18
N ALA A 20 -9.34 27.87 52.57
CA ALA A 20 -7.98 27.40 52.31
C ALA A 20 -7.16 27.52 53.59
N ARG A 21 -6.94 26.41 54.28
CA ARG A 21 -5.92 26.33 55.33
C ARG A 21 -4.52 26.28 54.69
N SER A 22 -3.69 27.23 55.18
CA SER A 22 -2.24 27.31 55.09
C SER A 22 -1.61 27.58 53.71
N HIS A 23 -1.57 28.81 53.30
CA HIS A 23 -0.46 29.62 52.76
C HIS A 23 -0.92 31.02 52.37
N ALA A 24 -1.96 31.52 53.01
CA ALA A 24 -2.39 32.91 52.87
C ALA A 24 -1.60 33.79 53.83
N ARG A 25 -0.35 34.09 53.52
CA ARG A 25 0.30 35.31 54.02
C ARG A 25 -0.05 36.41 53.03
N ALA A 26 -1.16 37.10 53.39
CA ALA A 26 -1.48 38.47 53.10
C ALA A 26 -0.99 39.07 51.77
N MET A 27 -1.77 38.99 50.74
CA MET A 27 -1.86 40.11 49.79
C MET A 27 -2.74 41.18 50.44
N SER A 28 -2.12 42.16 51.06
CA SER A 28 -2.80 43.12 51.92
C SER A 28 -3.18 44.44 51.25
N SER A 29 -3.05 44.53 49.90
CA SER A 29 -3.52 45.74 49.21
C SER A 29 -4.10 45.42 47.81
N VAL A 30 -5.13 46.19 47.46
CA VAL A 30 -5.76 46.19 46.12
C VAL A 30 -4.70 46.47 45.00
N VAL A 31 -3.63 47.17 45.34
CA VAL A 31 -2.51 47.51 44.45
C VAL A 31 -1.67 46.29 44.09
N GLU A 32 -1.45 45.33 45.02
CA GLU A 32 -0.71 44.10 44.74
C GLU A 32 -1.52 43.14 43.88
N LEU A 33 -2.85 43.10 44.07
CA LEU A 33 -3.75 42.32 43.21
C LEU A 33 -3.82 42.92 41.79
N SER A 34 -3.86 44.24 41.69
CA SER A 34 -3.83 44.96 40.42
C SER A 34 -2.52 44.69 39.65
N SER A 35 -1.37 44.82 40.33
CA SER A 35 -0.06 44.55 39.70
C SER A 35 0.13 43.08 39.31
N TYR A 36 -0.43 42.13 40.09
CA TYR A 36 -0.42 40.71 39.72
C TYR A 36 -1.30 40.43 38.51
N LEU A 37 -2.49 41.05 38.43
CA LEU A 37 -3.38 40.94 37.28
C LEU A 37 -2.80 41.63 36.05
N GLU A 38 -2.17 42.80 36.19
CA GLU A 38 -1.48 43.49 35.10
C GLU A 38 -0.28 42.68 34.57
N LYS A 39 0.49 42.06 35.47
CA LYS A 39 1.58 41.17 35.09
C LYS A 39 1.07 39.91 34.34
N ARG A 40 -0.01 39.30 34.82
CA ARG A 40 -0.67 38.17 34.16
C ARG A 40 -1.26 38.56 32.80
N ILE A 41 -1.87 39.71 32.69
CA ILE A 41 -2.40 40.26 31.43
C ILE A 41 -1.25 40.64 30.50
N GLY A 42 -0.15 41.17 31.00
CA GLY A 42 1.05 41.46 30.23
C GLY A 42 1.76 40.21 29.70
N ASP A 43 1.88 39.17 30.54
CA ASP A 43 2.41 37.86 30.15
C ASP A 43 1.52 37.19 29.08
N VAL A 44 0.19 37.39 29.16
CA VAL A 44 -0.79 36.92 28.20
C VAL A 44 -0.79 37.77 26.92
N ALA A 45 -0.62 39.09 27.00
CA ALA A 45 -0.63 39.99 25.86
C ALA A 45 0.72 40.01 25.08
N GLY A 46 1.84 39.70 25.78
CA GLY A 46 3.18 39.65 25.16
C GLY A 46 3.50 38.38 24.39
N SER A 47 2.63 37.36 24.48
CA SER A 47 2.87 36.04 23.84
C SER A 47 1.84 35.75 22.75
N GLY A 48 1.64 36.69 21.83
CA GLY A 48 0.66 36.55 20.75
C GLY A 48 0.80 35.28 19.91
N ASP A 49 2.00 34.71 19.78
CA ASP A 49 2.22 33.40 19.12
C ASP A 49 2.16 32.21 20.10
N ALA A 50 2.50 32.40 21.38
CA ALA A 50 2.49 31.32 22.37
C ALA A 50 1.07 30.97 22.86
N LEU A 51 0.10 31.90 22.79
CA LEU A 51 -1.30 31.66 23.16
C LEU A 51 -2.05 30.75 22.19
N ALA A 52 -1.65 30.73 20.91
CA ALA A 52 -2.26 29.88 19.91
C ALA A 52 -1.96 28.39 20.13
N PHE A 53 -0.83 28.05 20.75
CA PHE A 53 -0.36 26.67 20.92
C PHE A 53 -0.71 26.03 22.28
N ASN A 54 -1.20 26.80 23.25
CA ASN A 54 -1.52 26.31 24.59
C ASN A 54 -3.03 26.24 24.87
N GLU A 55 -3.87 26.16 23.85
CA GLU A 55 -5.29 25.93 24.03
C GLU A 55 -5.51 24.52 24.61
N MET A 56 -6.10 24.47 25.81
CA MET A 56 -6.41 23.23 26.50
C MET A 56 -7.91 23.00 26.49
N GLY A 57 -8.28 21.77 26.16
CA GLY A 57 -9.65 21.29 26.32
C GLY A 57 -9.76 20.26 27.43
N ASN A 58 -10.97 19.84 27.73
CA ASN A 58 -11.25 18.80 28.71
C ASN A 58 -12.11 17.70 28.05
N VAL A 59 -11.85 16.46 28.40
CA VAL A 59 -12.63 15.30 27.96
C VAL A 59 -14.02 15.37 28.61
N ILE A 60 -15.07 15.36 27.78
CA ILE A 60 -16.48 15.29 28.22
C ILE A 60 -16.90 13.84 28.40
N SER A 61 -16.51 12.98 27.45
CA SER A 61 -16.81 11.55 27.46
C SER A 61 -15.78 10.82 26.61
N VAL A 62 -15.49 9.57 26.98
CA VAL A 62 -14.59 8.68 26.24
C VAL A 62 -15.23 7.31 26.13
N GLY A 63 -15.03 6.64 25.02
CA GLY A 63 -15.47 5.27 24.78
C GLY A 63 -15.28 4.84 23.33
N ASP A 64 -15.06 3.55 23.12
CA ASP A 64 -14.88 2.92 21.81
C ASP A 64 -13.78 3.57 20.95
N GLY A 65 -12.71 4.09 21.57
CA GLY A 65 -11.60 4.73 20.88
C GLY A 65 -11.87 6.17 20.44
N ILE A 66 -12.95 6.79 20.94
CA ILE A 66 -13.30 8.19 20.64
C ILE A 66 -13.46 8.96 21.94
N ALA A 67 -12.86 10.15 22.00
CA ALA A 67 -13.08 11.15 23.04
C ALA A 67 -13.86 12.34 22.48
N ARG A 68 -14.82 12.84 23.26
CA ARG A 68 -15.44 14.14 23.03
C ARG A 68 -14.78 15.16 23.95
N VAL A 69 -14.24 16.20 23.36
CA VAL A 69 -13.44 17.21 24.06
C VAL A 69 -14.12 18.57 23.92
N TYR A 70 -14.19 19.29 25.02
CA TYR A 70 -14.69 20.67 25.07
C TYR A 70 -13.51 21.66 25.22
N GLY A 71 -13.62 22.84 24.61
CA GLY A 71 -12.66 23.93 24.83
C GLY A 71 -11.53 24.05 23.80
N LEU A 72 -11.49 23.18 22.79
CA LEU A 72 -10.53 23.26 21.68
C LEU A 72 -11.13 24.08 20.51
N ASN A 73 -11.35 25.37 20.71
CA ASN A 73 -12.11 26.20 19.77
C ASN A 73 -11.40 26.50 18.45
N SER A 74 -10.06 26.47 18.47
CA SER A 74 -9.23 26.80 17.30
C SER A 74 -8.60 25.57 16.65
N VAL A 75 -8.95 24.34 17.08
CA VAL A 75 -8.41 23.10 16.53
C VAL A 75 -8.85 22.91 15.08
N GLN A 76 -7.94 22.37 14.24
CA GLN A 76 -8.24 22.07 12.85
C GLN A 76 -8.59 20.57 12.69
N ALA A 77 -9.40 20.25 11.68
CA ALA A 77 -9.64 18.86 11.33
C ALA A 77 -8.33 18.20 10.86
N GLY A 78 -8.03 17.00 11.41
CA GLY A 78 -6.76 16.31 11.17
C GLY A 78 -5.60 16.77 12.06
N GLU A 79 -5.83 17.71 12.97
CA GLU A 79 -4.81 18.14 13.94
C GLU A 79 -4.62 17.09 15.04
N MET A 80 -3.36 16.84 15.41
CA MET A 80 -3.03 15.98 16.54
C MET A 80 -3.28 16.71 17.86
N VAL A 81 -3.81 15.96 18.82
CA VAL A 81 -3.97 16.38 20.20
C VAL A 81 -3.29 15.37 21.13
N GLU A 82 -2.87 15.83 22.30
CA GLU A 82 -2.21 15.02 23.32
C GLU A 82 -3.04 15.04 24.61
N PHE A 83 -3.35 13.86 25.13
CA PHE A 83 -4.06 13.66 26.38
C PHE A 83 -3.10 13.72 27.58
N ALA A 84 -3.62 13.96 28.76
CA ALA A 84 -2.83 14.05 30.00
C ALA A 84 -2.03 12.77 30.31
N CYS A 85 -2.51 11.59 29.88
CA CYS A 85 -1.81 10.30 29.99
C CYS A 85 -0.67 10.12 28.97
N GLY A 86 -0.46 11.07 28.03
CA GLY A 86 0.55 10.98 26.97
C GLY A 86 0.06 10.29 25.69
N LEU A 87 -1.16 9.77 25.67
CA LEU A 87 -1.76 9.25 24.45
C LEU A 87 -2.03 10.38 23.46
N ARG A 88 -1.89 10.05 22.18
CA ARG A 88 -2.20 10.97 21.08
C ARG A 88 -3.54 10.64 20.46
N GLY A 89 -4.16 11.64 19.87
CA GLY A 89 -5.38 11.50 19.12
C GLY A 89 -5.44 12.48 17.96
N MET A 90 -6.44 12.33 17.09
CA MET A 90 -6.67 13.22 15.96
C MET A 90 -8.08 13.78 15.99
N ALA A 91 -8.21 15.11 15.86
CA ALA A 91 -9.49 15.79 15.76
C ALA A 91 -10.14 15.51 14.39
N LEU A 92 -11.32 14.90 14.36
CA LEU A 92 -12.03 14.55 13.13
C LEU A 92 -13.38 15.26 12.98
N ASN A 93 -14.16 15.39 14.04
CA ASN A 93 -15.45 16.10 14.03
C ASN A 93 -15.31 17.40 14.79
N LEU A 94 -15.58 18.51 14.12
CA LEU A 94 -15.64 19.83 14.74
C LEU A 94 -17.11 20.21 14.87
N GLU A 95 -17.65 20.10 16.08
CA GLU A 95 -19.02 20.47 16.43
C GLU A 95 -19.02 21.83 17.13
N GLU A 96 -20.17 22.50 17.21
CA GLU A 96 -20.28 23.84 17.78
C GLU A 96 -19.81 23.90 19.27
N SER A 97 -20.05 22.86 20.04
CA SER A 97 -19.73 22.79 21.47
C SER A 97 -18.68 21.75 21.85
N SER A 98 -18.28 20.89 20.94
CA SER A 98 -17.33 19.82 21.22
C SER A 98 -16.53 19.41 19.99
N VAL A 99 -15.42 18.74 20.23
CA VAL A 99 -14.55 18.17 19.20
C VAL A 99 -14.53 16.65 19.37
N GLY A 100 -14.88 15.92 18.33
CA GLY A 100 -14.73 14.47 18.27
C GLY A 100 -13.30 14.11 17.91
N VAL A 101 -12.59 13.49 18.85
CA VAL A 101 -11.19 13.07 18.73
C VAL A 101 -11.11 11.56 18.68
N VAL A 102 -10.43 11.00 17.68
CA VAL A 102 -10.10 9.58 17.63
C VAL A 102 -8.77 9.34 18.36
N ILE A 103 -8.70 8.27 19.15
CA ILE A 103 -7.58 7.98 20.05
C ILE A 103 -6.64 6.96 19.39
N PHE A 104 -5.33 7.22 19.41
CA PHE A 104 -4.30 6.31 18.93
C PHE A 104 -3.76 5.46 20.08
N GLY A 105 -4.58 4.54 20.60
CA GLY A 105 -4.19 3.69 21.72
C GLY A 105 -5.38 3.14 22.50
N ASP A 106 -5.13 2.69 23.73
CA ASP A 106 -6.17 2.19 24.63
C ASP A 106 -6.89 3.37 25.33
N ASP A 107 -8.16 3.51 25.05
CA ASP A 107 -9.02 4.58 25.61
C ASP A 107 -9.28 4.44 27.11
N ARG A 108 -8.96 3.30 27.71
CA ARG A 108 -9.12 3.04 29.16
C ARG A 108 -8.19 3.87 30.04
N GLU A 109 -7.13 4.41 29.46
CA GLU A 109 -6.18 5.29 30.16
C GLU A 109 -6.67 6.73 30.28
N ILE A 110 -7.76 7.09 29.58
CA ILE A 110 -8.31 8.45 29.54
C ILE A 110 -9.56 8.51 30.39
N LEU A 111 -9.62 9.51 31.26
CA LEU A 111 -10.76 9.73 32.15
C LEU A 111 -11.56 10.99 31.75
N GLU A 112 -12.84 11.01 32.13
CA GLU A 112 -13.67 12.18 31.98
C GLU A 112 -13.10 13.34 32.85
N GLY A 113 -12.97 14.51 32.22
CA GLY A 113 -12.36 15.70 32.86
C GLY A 113 -10.85 15.85 32.57
N ASP A 114 -10.19 14.86 32.00
CA ASP A 114 -8.77 14.93 31.65
C ASP A 114 -8.49 16.10 30.70
N ALA A 115 -7.32 16.72 30.89
CA ALA A 115 -6.85 17.78 30.03
C ALA A 115 -6.34 17.27 28.70
N VAL A 116 -6.71 17.96 27.62
CA VAL A 116 -6.26 17.67 26.25
C VAL A 116 -5.57 18.90 25.69
N LYS A 117 -4.36 18.75 25.20
CA LYS A 117 -3.55 19.80 24.57
C LYS A 117 -3.60 19.71 23.06
N ARG A 118 -3.70 20.85 22.39
CA ARG A 118 -3.39 20.96 20.96
C ARG A 118 -1.90 20.83 20.73
N THR A 119 -1.53 20.14 19.66
CA THR A 119 -0.13 20.11 19.20
C THR A 119 0.16 21.19 18.15
N GLY A 120 -0.87 21.75 17.52
CA GLY A 120 -0.74 22.70 16.41
C GLY A 120 -0.22 22.06 15.12
N ALA A 121 0.00 20.74 15.11
CA ALA A 121 0.51 19.99 13.97
C ALA A 121 -0.56 19.02 13.44
N ILE A 122 -0.71 18.99 12.14
CA ILE A 122 -1.46 17.92 11.44
C ILE A 122 -0.64 16.63 11.60
N VAL A 123 -1.31 15.47 11.63
CA VAL A 123 -0.66 14.16 11.79
C VAL A 123 0.56 14.03 10.89
N ASP A 124 1.73 13.87 11.50
CA ASP A 124 3.02 13.69 10.86
C ASP A 124 3.65 12.35 11.24
N VAL A 125 4.47 11.82 10.36
CA VAL A 125 5.08 10.49 10.47
C VAL A 125 6.57 10.57 10.12
N PRO A 126 7.41 9.66 10.64
CA PRO A 126 8.81 9.61 10.24
C PRO A 126 8.94 9.17 8.78
N VAL A 127 9.81 9.84 8.03
CA VAL A 127 10.18 9.52 6.66
C VAL A 127 11.70 9.61 6.50
N GLY A 128 12.30 8.76 5.70
CA GLY A 128 13.75 8.76 5.50
C GLY A 128 14.31 7.38 5.17
N GLU A 129 15.61 7.36 4.84
CA GLU A 129 16.32 6.11 4.53
C GLU A 129 16.51 5.22 5.77
N GLY A 130 16.55 5.80 6.96
CA GLY A 130 16.67 5.07 8.22
C GLY A 130 15.49 4.17 8.57
N LEU A 131 14.42 4.18 7.76
CA LEU A 131 13.29 3.26 7.86
C LEU A 131 13.49 1.95 7.09
N LEU A 132 14.48 1.89 6.17
CA LEU A 132 14.76 0.67 5.42
C LEU A 132 15.21 -0.45 6.37
N GLY A 133 14.66 -1.62 6.20
CA GLY A 133 14.89 -2.77 7.08
C GLY A 133 14.10 -2.77 8.38
N ARG A 134 13.23 -1.78 8.62
CA ARG A 134 12.49 -1.61 9.88
C ARG A 134 11.03 -2.01 9.77
N VAL A 135 10.47 -2.41 10.92
CA VAL A 135 9.03 -2.65 11.08
C VAL A 135 8.48 -1.59 12.03
N VAL A 136 7.48 -0.86 11.55
CA VAL A 136 6.87 0.26 12.28
C VAL A 136 5.36 0.11 12.37
N ASP A 137 4.75 0.82 13.31
CA ASP A 137 3.29 0.88 13.48
C ASP A 137 2.60 1.89 12.54
N GLY A 138 1.29 2.12 12.73
CA GLY A 138 0.50 3.07 11.94
C GLY A 138 0.92 4.54 12.09
N LEU A 139 1.65 4.91 13.14
CA LEU A 139 2.23 6.24 13.35
C LEU A 139 3.70 6.33 12.90
N GLY A 140 4.27 5.20 12.48
CA GLY A 140 5.67 5.09 12.11
C GLY A 140 6.62 4.87 13.29
N GLU A 141 6.11 4.51 14.46
CA GLU A 141 6.95 4.17 15.61
C GLU A 141 7.49 2.73 15.46
N PRO A 142 8.78 2.48 15.78
CA PRO A 142 9.38 1.17 15.57
C PRO A 142 8.83 0.13 16.57
N ILE A 143 8.44 -1.03 16.04
CA ILE A 143 7.90 -2.17 16.82
C ILE A 143 8.76 -3.43 16.71
N ASP A 144 9.90 -3.34 16.01
CA ASP A 144 10.82 -4.46 15.74
C ASP A 144 11.83 -4.73 16.86
N GLY A 145 11.86 -3.90 17.91
CA GLY A 145 12.83 -4.03 18.99
C GLY A 145 14.26 -3.61 18.66
N ALA A 146 14.53 -3.10 17.45
CA ALA A 146 15.86 -2.68 17.00
C ALA A 146 16.25 -1.27 17.48
N GLY A 147 15.49 -0.69 18.41
CA GLY A 147 15.75 0.63 18.99
C GLY A 147 15.20 1.80 18.16
N PRO A 148 15.49 3.04 18.55
CA PRO A 148 14.94 4.23 17.92
C PRO A 148 15.40 4.39 16.46
N LEU A 149 14.58 5.03 15.64
CA LEU A 149 14.90 5.35 14.26
C LEU A 149 16.00 6.40 14.18
N LYS A 150 16.92 6.22 13.26
CA LYS A 150 18.01 7.16 12.95
C LYS A 150 17.84 7.66 11.52
N ASP A 151 18.36 8.82 11.20
CA ASP A 151 18.33 9.43 9.86
C ASP A 151 16.91 9.52 9.27
N VAL A 152 15.96 9.96 10.10
CA VAL A 152 14.57 10.19 9.72
C VAL A 152 14.20 11.66 9.94
N THR A 153 13.32 12.16 9.09
CA THR A 153 12.67 13.47 9.19
C THR A 153 11.18 13.28 9.42
N ARG A 154 10.46 14.35 9.81
CA ARG A 154 9.00 14.28 9.95
C ARG A 154 8.33 14.79 8.69
N GLY A 155 7.45 13.98 8.10
CA GLY A 155 6.62 14.32 6.95
C GLY A 155 5.14 14.23 7.31
N ARG A 156 4.29 15.04 6.66
CA ARG A 156 2.83 14.96 6.88
C ARG A 156 2.29 13.64 6.34
N ALA A 157 1.42 12.98 7.12
CA ALA A 157 0.75 11.74 6.68
C ALA A 157 -0.23 12.02 5.54
N GLU A 158 -1.00 13.10 5.62
CA GLU A 158 -1.94 13.50 4.58
C GLU A 158 -1.39 14.69 3.78
N VAL A 159 -1.03 14.42 2.52
CA VAL A 159 -0.52 15.40 1.55
C VAL A 159 -1.37 15.33 0.29
N LYS A 160 -1.54 16.45 -0.41
CA LYS A 160 -2.17 16.46 -1.72
C LYS A 160 -1.29 15.75 -2.75
N ALA A 161 -1.93 14.99 -3.63
CA ALA A 161 -1.26 14.36 -4.75
C ALA A 161 -0.53 15.39 -5.63
N PRO A 162 0.59 15.02 -6.29
CA PRO A 162 1.27 15.87 -7.25
C PRO A 162 0.31 16.36 -8.33
N GLY A 163 0.47 17.62 -8.76
CA GLY A 163 -0.30 18.20 -9.86
C GLY A 163 -0.01 17.52 -11.20
N ILE A 164 -0.67 17.96 -12.27
CA ILE A 164 -0.53 17.37 -13.62
C ILE A 164 0.84 17.68 -14.23
N ILE A 165 1.32 18.91 -14.08
CA ILE A 165 2.56 19.39 -14.72
C ILE A 165 3.83 18.62 -14.28
N PRO A 166 4.03 18.31 -12.98
CA PRO A 166 5.20 17.57 -12.54
C PRO A 166 5.16 16.07 -12.87
N ARG A 167 4.05 15.54 -13.42
CA ARG A 167 3.92 14.12 -13.78
C ARG A 167 4.45 13.83 -15.17
N GLN A 168 4.93 12.60 -15.37
CA GLN A 168 5.31 12.04 -16.66
C GLN A 168 4.49 10.78 -16.94
N SER A 169 4.32 10.46 -18.23
CA SER A 169 3.68 9.19 -18.64
C SER A 169 4.52 7.99 -18.20
N VAL A 170 3.84 6.92 -17.79
CA VAL A 170 4.45 5.67 -17.37
C VAL A 170 4.99 4.93 -18.60
N SER A 171 6.29 4.62 -18.60
CA SER A 171 6.99 3.92 -19.69
C SER A 171 8.07 2.94 -19.22
N GLU A 172 8.41 2.94 -17.94
CA GLU A 172 9.43 2.07 -17.37
C GLU A 172 8.79 0.90 -16.64
N PRO A 173 9.27 -0.35 -16.80
CA PRO A 173 8.67 -1.51 -16.17
C PRO A 173 8.97 -1.59 -14.67
N VAL A 174 8.01 -2.12 -13.91
CA VAL A 174 8.23 -2.75 -12.61
C VAL A 174 8.38 -4.25 -12.88
N GLN A 175 9.55 -4.78 -12.64
CA GLN A 175 9.81 -6.22 -12.80
C GLN A 175 9.35 -6.94 -11.54
N THR A 176 8.26 -7.69 -11.62
CA THR A 176 7.71 -8.44 -10.49
C THR A 176 8.40 -9.78 -10.27
N GLY A 177 9.05 -10.31 -11.30
CA GLY A 177 9.64 -11.65 -11.28
C GLY A 177 8.62 -12.78 -11.50
N LEU A 178 7.36 -12.43 -11.75
CA LEU A 178 6.28 -13.37 -12.00
C LEU A 178 5.96 -13.41 -13.51
N LYS A 179 6.17 -14.55 -14.15
CA LYS A 179 5.93 -14.74 -15.59
C LYS A 179 4.54 -14.28 -16.03
N ALA A 180 3.51 -14.65 -15.25
CA ALA A 180 2.13 -14.32 -15.58
C ALA A 180 1.84 -12.81 -15.49
N VAL A 181 2.48 -12.08 -14.56
CA VAL A 181 2.31 -10.64 -14.43
C VAL A 181 3.12 -9.91 -15.50
N ASP A 182 4.43 -10.14 -15.54
CA ASP A 182 5.35 -9.39 -16.41
C ASP A 182 5.04 -9.58 -17.90
N ALA A 183 4.52 -10.77 -18.29
CA ALA A 183 4.15 -11.07 -19.69
C ALA A 183 2.74 -10.58 -20.07
N LEU A 184 1.73 -10.74 -19.19
CA LEU A 184 0.33 -10.55 -19.56
C LEU A 184 -0.29 -9.27 -19.03
N ILE A 185 0.17 -8.80 -17.85
CA ILE A 185 -0.40 -7.66 -17.13
C ILE A 185 0.75 -6.77 -16.63
N PRO A 186 1.56 -6.23 -17.54
CA PRO A 186 2.76 -5.49 -17.15
C PRO A 186 2.42 -4.26 -16.32
N ILE A 187 3.21 -4.02 -15.29
CA ILE A 187 3.10 -2.91 -14.36
C ILE A 187 4.23 -1.92 -14.65
N GLY A 188 3.90 -0.64 -14.72
CA GLY A 188 4.89 0.42 -14.92
C GLY A 188 5.21 1.20 -13.64
N ARG A 189 6.41 1.79 -13.59
CA ARG A 189 6.85 2.65 -12.47
C ARG A 189 5.97 3.90 -12.39
N GLY A 190 5.24 4.04 -11.29
CA GLY A 190 4.27 5.12 -11.08
C GLY A 190 2.82 4.77 -11.42
N GLN A 191 2.54 3.53 -11.82
CA GLN A 191 1.20 3.01 -12.06
C GLN A 191 0.51 2.58 -10.77
N ARG A 192 -0.83 2.54 -10.82
CA ARG A 192 -1.69 1.96 -9.77
C ARG A 192 -2.34 0.71 -10.30
N GLU A 193 -1.91 -0.45 -9.84
CA GLU A 193 -2.45 -1.73 -10.30
C GLU A 193 -3.09 -2.47 -9.12
N LEU A 194 -4.38 -2.77 -9.24
CA LEU A 194 -5.13 -3.44 -8.18
C LEU A 194 -4.88 -4.94 -8.17
N ILE A 195 -4.63 -5.52 -7.01
CA ILE A 195 -4.63 -6.97 -6.80
C ILE A 195 -5.94 -7.33 -6.09
N ILE A 196 -6.82 -8.07 -6.77
CA ILE A 196 -8.16 -8.36 -6.28
C ILE A 196 -8.47 -9.87 -6.32
N GLY A 197 -9.14 -10.37 -5.30
CA GLY A 197 -9.56 -11.77 -5.21
C GLY A 197 -9.99 -12.17 -3.80
N ASP A 198 -10.51 -13.37 -3.67
CA ASP A 198 -10.98 -13.90 -2.40
C ASP A 198 -9.83 -14.20 -1.41
N ARG A 199 -10.18 -14.58 -0.20
CA ARG A 199 -9.20 -15.00 0.82
C ARG A 199 -8.36 -16.16 0.33
N GLN A 200 -7.06 -16.15 0.67
CA GLN A 200 -6.11 -17.24 0.39
C GLN A 200 -5.89 -17.57 -1.11
N THR A 201 -6.20 -16.65 -2.01
CA THR A 201 -5.93 -16.81 -3.46
C THR A 201 -4.50 -16.48 -3.88
N GLY A 202 -3.64 -16.03 -2.94
CA GLY A 202 -2.25 -15.69 -3.23
C GLY A 202 -1.97 -14.20 -3.45
N LYS A 203 -2.89 -13.29 -3.06
CA LYS A 203 -2.68 -11.83 -3.18
C LYS A 203 -1.38 -11.35 -2.52
N THR A 204 -1.16 -11.72 -1.27
CA THR A 204 0.06 -11.38 -0.51
C THR A 204 1.30 -12.04 -1.11
N ALA A 205 1.17 -13.23 -1.72
CA ALA A 205 2.30 -13.91 -2.37
C ALA A 205 2.87 -13.09 -3.53
N ILE A 206 2.01 -12.50 -4.37
CA ILE A 206 2.45 -11.60 -5.46
C ILE A 206 3.26 -10.41 -4.91
N ALA A 207 2.81 -9.83 -3.79
CA ALA A 207 3.54 -8.74 -3.14
C ALA A 207 4.92 -9.19 -2.66
N ILE A 208 5.00 -10.32 -1.96
CA ILE A 208 6.26 -10.84 -1.41
C ILE A 208 7.22 -11.22 -2.54
N ASP A 209 6.77 -11.91 -3.58
CA ASP A 209 7.60 -12.29 -4.72
C ASP A 209 8.16 -11.07 -5.44
N THR A 210 7.34 -10.01 -5.60
CA THR A 210 7.80 -8.74 -6.17
C THR A 210 8.87 -8.07 -5.31
N ILE A 211 8.71 -8.07 -3.98
CA ILE A 211 9.72 -7.51 -3.05
C ILE A 211 11.02 -8.31 -3.11
N ILE A 212 10.95 -9.64 -3.12
CA ILE A 212 12.13 -10.52 -3.23
C ILE A 212 12.87 -10.28 -4.54
N ASN A 213 12.15 -10.07 -5.64
CA ASN A 213 12.76 -9.81 -6.94
C ASN A 213 13.58 -8.51 -7.00
N GLN A 214 13.29 -7.53 -6.13
CA GLN A 214 14.05 -6.28 -6.09
C GLN A 214 15.46 -6.45 -5.50
N LYS A 215 15.73 -7.52 -4.76
CA LYS A 215 17.04 -7.81 -4.17
C LYS A 215 18.15 -7.86 -5.21
N THR A 216 17.87 -8.39 -6.39
CA THR A 216 18.84 -8.66 -7.45
C THR A 216 19.11 -7.46 -8.36
N LYS A 217 18.33 -6.39 -8.27
CA LYS A 217 18.38 -5.24 -9.19
C LYS A 217 19.47 -4.20 -8.88
N GLY A 218 20.18 -4.32 -7.76
CA GLY A 218 21.25 -3.40 -7.38
C GLY A 218 20.76 -1.95 -7.31
N ASP A 219 21.41 -1.04 -8.05
CA ASP A 219 21.07 0.39 -8.05
C ASP A 219 19.71 0.69 -8.71
N ASP A 220 19.18 -0.20 -9.53
CA ASP A 220 17.86 -0.08 -10.17
C ASP A 220 16.73 -0.67 -9.31
N ALA A 221 17.05 -1.15 -8.11
CA ALA A 221 16.08 -1.72 -7.17
C ALA A 221 15.05 -0.70 -6.72
N LEU A 222 13.79 -1.13 -6.63
CA LEU A 222 12.73 -0.33 -6.06
C LEU A 222 12.79 -0.40 -4.52
N MET A 223 12.59 0.75 -3.86
CA MET A 223 12.34 0.78 -2.42
C MET A 223 10.94 0.25 -2.17
N CYS A 224 10.83 -0.82 -1.41
CA CYS A 224 9.56 -1.49 -1.17
C CYS A 224 8.94 -1.03 0.14
N ILE A 225 7.65 -0.72 0.14
CA ILE A 225 6.88 -0.42 1.34
C ILE A 225 5.71 -1.41 1.40
N TYR A 226 5.69 -2.24 2.43
CA TYR A 226 4.57 -3.14 2.68
C TYR A 226 3.73 -2.62 3.83
N VAL A 227 2.46 -2.33 3.57
CA VAL A 227 1.51 -1.85 4.57
C VAL A 227 0.49 -2.94 4.88
N GLY A 228 0.64 -3.57 6.03
CA GLY A 228 -0.29 -4.58 6.53
C GLY A 228 -1.39 -3.96 7.38
N VAL A 229 -2.65 -4.00 6.91
CA VAL A 229 -3.80 -3.43 7.60
C VAL A 229 -4.74 -4.52 8.10
N GLY A 230 -5.03 -4.53 9.39
CA GLY A 230 -5.98 -5.44 10.02
C GLY A 230 -5.61 -6.92 9.88
N GLN A 231 -4.34 -7.23 9.66
CA GLN A 231 -3.83 -8.61 9.61
C GLN A 231 -3.50 -9.14 10.99
N LYS A 232 -3.41 -10.47 11.13
CA LYS A 232 -2.95 -11.10 12.38
C LYS A 232 -1.46 -10.81 12.60
N ARG A 233 -1.05 -10.56 13.84
CA ARG A 233 0.37 -10.38 14.20
C ARG A 233 1.25 -11.52 13.72
N SER A 234 0.77 -12.78 13.84
CA SER A 234 1.50 -13.97 13.36
C SER A 234 1.73 -13.95 11.85
N THR A 235 0.79 -13.43 11.06
CA THR A 235 0.94 -13.33 9.59
C THR A 235 2.03 -12.31 9.23
N ILE A 236 2.04 -11.16 9.91
CA ILE A 236 3.09 -10.15 9.70
C ILE A 236 4.45 -10.67 10.14
N ALA A 237 4.53 -11.35 11.29
CA ALA A 237 5.78 -11.96 11.77
C ALA A 237 6.32 -13.01 10.78
N GLN A 238 5.45 -13.84 10.21
CA GLN A 238 5.83 -14.80 9.18
C GLN A 238 6.34 -14.11 7.90
N LEU A 239 5.66 -13.03 7.47
CA LEU A 239 6.07 -12.24 6.31
C LEU A 239 7.46 -11.62 6.54
N VAL A 240 7.67 -10.96 7.67
CA VAL A 240 8.98 -10.37 8.03
C VAL A 240 10.06 -11.45 8.06
N GLY A 241 9.81 -12.59 8.72
CA GLY A 241 10.76 -13.71 8.75
C GLY A 241 11.08 -14.26 7.36
N GLN A 242 10.11 -14.31 6.43
CA GLN A 242 10.36 -14.71 5.03
C GLN A 242 11.23 -13.68 4.29
N LEU A 243 10.95 -12.38 4.47
CA LEU A 243 11.74 -11.32 3.85
C LEU A 243 13.18 -11.27 4.41
N GLU A 244 13.36 -11.52 5.70
CA GLU A 244 14.69 -11.65 6.33
C GLU A 244 15.44 -12.87 5.80
N GLN A 245 14.80 -14.03 5.75
CA GLN A 245 15.38 -15.26 5.22
C GLN A 245 15.84 -15.11 3.77
N GLN A 246 15.09 -14.34 2.98
CA GLN A 246 15.43 -14.02 1.59
C GLN A 246 16.35 -12.79 1.46
N GLU A 247 16.80 -12.18 2.56
CA GLU A 247 17.60 -10.93 2.59
C GLU A 247 16.95 -9.72 1.88
N ALA A 248 15.64 -9.74 1.69
CA ALA A 248 14.91 -8.70 0.98
C ALA A 248 14.52 -7.51 1.89
N MET A 249 14.65 -7.66 3.21
CA MET A 249 14.34 -6.59 4.17
C MET A 249 15.20 -5.34 3.98
N LYS A 250 16.41 -5.45 3.44
CA LYS A 250 17.33 -4.29 3.25
C LYS A 250 16.72 -3.16 2.42
N ASN A 251 15.85 -3.49 1.47
CA ASN A 251 15.17 -2.54 0.60
C ASN A 251 13.67 -2.41 0.93
N CYS A 252 13.23 -2.91 2.08
CA CYS A 252 11.83 -2.97 2.45
C CYS A 252 11.57 -2.24 3.78
N ILE A 253 10.43 -1.53 3.84
CA ILE A 253 9.84 -0.95 5.05
C ILE A 253 8.52 -1.70 5.27
N VAL A 254 8.29 -2.17 6.49
CA VAL A 254 7.02 -2.81 6.86
C VAL A 254 6.25 -1.91 7.82
N VAL A 255 5.07 -1.45 7.39
CA VAL A 255 4.14 -0.70 8.25
C VAL A 255 3.03 -1.64 8.68
N ALA A 256 2.93 -1.91 9.97
CA ALA A 256 2.00 -2.90 10.50
C ALA A 256 0.94 -2.25 11.38
N ALA A 257 -0.32 -2.28 10.93
CA ALA A 257 -1.49 -1.97 11.74
C ALA A 257 -2.33 -3.24 11.90
N THR A 258 -2.06 -4.00 12.95
CA THR A 258 -2.64 -5.33 13.15
C THR A 258 -4.12 -5.26 13.54
N ALA A 259 -4.82 -6.40 13.45
CA ALA A 259 -6.25 -6.50 13.81
C ALA A 259 -6.52 -6.25 15.31
N SER A 260 -5.49 -6.28 16.15
CA SER A 260 -5.59 -5.97 17.59
C SER A 260 -5.40 -4.48 17.91
N GLU A 261 -5.00 -3.69 16.92
CA GLU A 261 -4.83 -2.24 17.10
C GLU A 261 -6.13 -1.49 16.85
N SER A 262 -6.18 -0.25 17.35
CA SER A 262 -7.37 0.59 17.21
C SER A 262 -7.69 0.91 15.74
N ALA A 263 -8.97 1.13 15.43
CA ALA A 263 -9.41 1.47 14.08
C ALA A 263 -8.72 2.73 13.51
N PRO A 264 -8.43 3.79 14.29
CA PRO A 264 -7.68 4.94 13.80
C PRO A 264 -6.27 4.60 13.29
N LEU A 265 -5.54 3.72 13.96
CA LEU A 265 -4.22 3.26 13.50
C LEU A 265 -4.31 2.46 12.20
N GLN A 266 -5.30 1.58 12.08
CA GLN A 266 -5.56 0.83 10.84
C GLN A 266 -5.95 1.75 9.68
N PHE A 267 -6.69 2.82 9.95
CA PHE A 267 -7.03 3.85 8.96
C PHE A 267 -5.81 4.64 8.50
N LEU A 268 -4.94 5.03 9.43
CA LEU A 268 -3.80 5.90 9.16
C LEU A 268 -2.63 5.18 8.47
N ALA A 269 -2.39 3.90 8.77
CA ALA A 269 -1.24 3.14 8.29
C ALA A 269 -0.99 3.23 6.77
N PRO A 270 -2.00 3.15 5.86
CA PRO A 270 -1.79 3.36 4.44
C PRO A 270 -1.26 4.75 4.08
N TYR A 271 -1.70 5.78 4.79
CA TYR A 271 -1.21 7.15 4.59
C TYR A 271 0.22 7.32 5.08
N THR A 272 0.55 6.69 6.21
CA THR A 272 1.91 6.62 6.75
C THR A 272 2.87 5.99 5.76
N GLY A 273 2.54 4.79 5.26
CA GLY A 273 3.34 4.11 4.25
C GLY A 273 3.46 4.92 2.95
N CYS A 274 2.37 5.58 2.53
CA CYS A 274 2.39 6.44 1.35
C CYS A 274 3.39 7.61 1.52
N SER A 275 3.41 8.28 2.67
CA SER A 275 4.37 9.37 2.93
C SER A 275 5.81 8.88 2.95
N MET A 276 6.07 7.68 3.46
CA MET A 276 7.39 7.05 3.37
C MET A 276 7.79 6.78 1.91
N GLY A 277 6.87 6.31 1.09
CA GLY A 277 7.11 6.09 -0.35
C GLY A 277 7.31 7.39 -1.13
N GLU A 278 6.57 8.44 -0.80
CA GLU A 278 6.73 9.77 -1.41
C GLU A 278 8.11 10.38 -1.13
N TYR A 279 8.67 10.15 0.05
CA TYR A 279 10.02 10.58 0.36
C TYR A 279 11.03 10.08 -0.68
N PHE A 280 10.98 8.80 -1.04
CA PHE A 280 11.87 8.25 -2.07
C PHE A 280 11.55 8.81 -3.46
N ARG A 281 10.28 8.89 -3.84
CA ARG A 281 9.83 9.48 -5.11
C ARG A 281 10.35 10.91 -5.28
N ASP A 282 10.19 11.74 -4.26
CA ASP A 282 10.54 13.16 -4.32
C ASP A 282 12.05 13.41 -4.26
N ASN A 283 12.83 12.41 -3.82
CA ASN A 283 14.30 12.40 -3.87
C ASN A 283 14.87 11.68 -5.12
N GLY A 284 14.06 11.49 -6.17
CA GLY A 284 14.51 10.92 -7.44
C GLY A 284 14.70 9.41 -7.44
N LYS A 285 14.27 8.72 -6.37
CA LYS A 285 14.30 7.25 -6.28
C LYS A 285 12.98 6.64 -6.73
N HIS A 286 12.97 5.33 -6.94
CA HIS A 286 11.78 4.59 -7.31
C HIS A 286 11.30 3.76 -6.14
N ALA A 287 10.01 3.84 -5.83
CA ALA A 287 9.40 3.07 -4.76
C ALA A 287 8.15 2.33 -5.25
N VAL A 288 7.88 1.20 -4.62
CA VAL A 288 6.63 0.44 -4.78
C VAL A 288 5.98 0.26 -3.40
N ILE A 289 4.68 0.50 -3.33
CA ILE A 289 3.92 0.35 -2.09
C ILE A 289 2.79 -0.67 -2.28
N PHE A 290 2.70 -1.59 -1.34
CA PHE A 290 1.65 -2.59 -1.25
C PHE A 290 0.72 -2.24 -0.08
N TYR A 291 -0.59 -2.12 -0.34
CA TYR A 291 -1.59 -1.89 0.69
C TYR A 291 -2.39 -3.18 0.92
N ASP A 292 -2.02 -3.98 1.88
CA ASP A 292 -2.64 -5.29 2.16
C ASP A 292 -3.40 -5.27 3.50
N ASP A 293 -4.72 -4.95 3.56
CA ASP A 293 -5.58 -4.60 2.42
C ASP A 293 -6.40 -3.31 2.66
N LEU A 294 -6.79 -2.67 1.59
CA LEU A 294 -7.63 -1.46 1.66
C LEU A 294 -9.08 -1.75 2.04
N SER A 295 -9.56 -2.99 1.90
CA SER A 295 -10.90 -3.39 2.39
C SER A 295 -10.99 -3.21 3.89
N LYS A 296 -9.95 -3.62 4.65
CA LYS A 296 -9.90 -3.45 6.10
C LYS A 296 -9.73 -2.00 6.51
N GLN A 297 -8.96 -1.21 5.75
CA GLN A 297 -8.90 0.24 5.96
C GLN A 297 -10.30 0.87 5.85
N ALA A 298 -11.08 0.51 4.83
CA ALA A 298 -12.44 1.00 4.68
C ALA A 298 -13.35 0.58 5.83
N VAL A 299 -13.21 -0.66 6.34
CA VAL A 299 -13.96 -1.14 7.52
C VAL A 299 -13.58 -0.33 8.76
N ALA A 300 -12.29 -0.06 9.00
CA ALA A 300 -11.83 0.78 10.10
C ALA A 300 -12.41 2.20 10.00
N TYR A 301 -12.40 2.78 8.81
CA TYR A 301 -12.99 4.11 8.58
C TYR A 301 -14.50 4.12 8.80
N ARG A 302 -15.21 3.07 8.35
CA ARG A 302 -16.64 2.90 8.62
C ARG A 302 -16.92 2.84 10.13
N GLN A 303 -16.14 2.06 10.88
CA GLN A 303 -16.26 1.97 12.33
C GLN A 303 -16.10 3.35 12.99
N MET A 304 -15.03 4.07 12.70
CA MET A 304 -14.80 5.42 13.24
C MET A 304 -15.93 6.38 12.89
N SER A 305 -16.41 6.36 11.65
CA SER A 305 -17.45 7.27 11.17
C SER A 305 -18.80 7.02 11.86
N LEU A 306 -19.16 5.76 12.08
CA LEU A 306 -20.38 5.40 12.81
C LEU A 306 -20.31 5.81 14.28
N LEU A 307 -19.16 5.62 14.93
CA LEU A 307 -18.94 6.02 16.31
C LEU A 307 -18.97 7.56 16.46
N LEU A 308 -18.47 8.30 15.46
CA LEU A 308 -18.61 9.75 15.37
C LEU A 308 -20.01 10.20 14.93
N ARG A 309 -20.99 9.29 14.82
CA ARG A 309 -22.39 9.54 14.42
C ARG A 309 -22.54 10.20 13.04
N ARG A 310 -21.59 10.00 12.14
CA ARG A 310 -21.74 10.42 10.73
C ARG A 310 -22.80 9.54 10.05
N PRO A 311 -23.68 10.10 9.20
CA PRO A 311 -24.73 9.33 8.57
C PRO A 311 -24.13 8.28 7.62
N PRO A 312 -24.57 7.01 7.71
CA PRO A 312 -24.11 5.94 6.84
C PRO A 312 -24.72 6.04 5.44
N GLY A 313 -23.95 5.63 4.42
CA GLY A 313 -24.40 5.45 3.04
C GLY A 313 -24.54 3.96 2.67
N ARG A 314 -24.20 3.63 1.40
CA ARG A 314 -24.25 2.25 0.88
C ARG A 314 -23.36 1.33 1.72
N GLU A 315 -23.88 0.15 2.08
CA GLU A 315 -23.21 -0.86 2.92
C GLU A 315 -22.69 -0.29 4.26
N ALA A 316 -23.39 0.73 4.77
CA ALA A 316 -23.03 1.47 5.98
C ALA A 316 -21.67 2.21 5.92
N TYR A 317 -21.05 2.34 4.74
CA TYR A 317 -19.87 3.18 4.57
C TYR A 317 -20.25 4.67 4.55
N PRO A 318 -19.39 5.57 5.05
CA PRO A 318 -19.60 7.00 4.91
C PRO A 318 -19.48 7.42 3.46
N GLY A 319 -20.18 8.50 3.09
CA GLY A 319 -20.26 8.96 1.70
C GLY A 319 -18.92 9.36 1.06
N ASP A 320 -17.91 9.66 1.87
CA ASP A 320 -16.58 10.07 1.46
C ASP A 320 -15.56 8.92 1.37
N VAL A 321 -15.96 7.66 1.52
CA VAL A 321 -15.04 6.51 1.44
C VAL A 321 -14.33 6.42 0.08
N PHE A 322 -15.01 6.78 -1.00
CA PHE A 322 -14.38 6.89 -2.32
C PHE A 322 -13.24 7.91 -2.32
N TYR A 323 -13.46 9.08 -1.71
CA TYR A 323 -12.45 10.12 -1.60
C TYR A 323 -11.23 9.69 -0.77
N ILE A 324 -11.43 8.89 0.29
CA ILE A 324 -10.34 8.32 1.10
C ILE A 324 -9.37 7.52 0.23
N HIS A 325 -9.88 6.57 -0.56
CA HIS A 325 -9.06 5.74 -1.43
C HIS A 325 -8.50 6.53 -2.64
N SER A 326 -9.29 7.42 -3.23
CA SER A 326 -8.84 8.19 -4.39
C SER A 326 -7.69 9.14 -4.03
N ARG A 327 -7.78 9.87 -2.91
CA ARG A 327 -6.69 10.77 -2.48
C ARG A 327 -5.43 10.02 -2.07
N LEU A 328 -5.54 8.77 -1.55
CA LEU A 328 -4.41 7.92 -1.24
C LEU A 328 -3.72 7.44 -2.52
N LEU A 329 -4.48 6.82 -3.42
CA LEU A 329 -3.95 6.20 -4.63
C LEU A 329 -3.48 7.21 -5.68
N GLU A 330 -4.06 8.41 -5.72
CA GLU A 330 -3.64 9.48 -6.63
C GLU A 330 -2.25 10.06 -6.30
N ARG A 331 -1.73 9.80 -5.10
CA ARG A 331 -0.37 10.16 -4.68
C ARG A 331 0.70 9.31 -5.39
N ALA A 332 0.33 8.12 -5.87
CA ALA A 332 1.20 7.29 -6.70
C ALA A 332 1.32 7.91 -8.10
N ALA A 333 2.55 8.17 -8.54
CA ALA A 333 2.82 8.80 -9.83
C ALA A 333 4.28 8.59 -10.27
N LYS A 334 4.53 8.70 -11.58
CA LYS A 334 5.86 8.90 -12.15
C LYS A 334 6.10 10.40 -12.27
N MET A 335 7.20 10.87 -11.70
CA MET A 335 7.59 12.28 -11.76
C MET A 335 8.42 12.55 -13.01
N GLY A 336 8.26 13.75 -13.56
CA GLY A 336 9.02 14.21 -14.72
C GLY A 336 10.37 14.82 -14.34
N LYS A 337 11.17 15.16 -15.35
CA LYS A 337 12.53 15.73 -15.20
C LYS A 337 12.64 16.91 -14.25
N MET A 338 11.63 17.78 -14.25
CA MET A 338 11.60 18.95 -13.37
C MET A 338 11.36 18.60 -11.89
N ALA A 339 10.93 17.40 -11.61
CA ALA A 339 10.56 16.93 -10.27
C ALA A 339 11.36 15.69 -9.83
N GLY A 340 12.56 15.49 -10.38
CA GLY A 340 13.53 14.48 -9.93
C GLY A 340 13.39 13.10 -10.55
N GLU A 341 12.49 12.88 -11.52
CA GLU A 341 12.28 11.61 -12.26
C GLU A 341 11.96 10.37 -11.39
N GLY A 342 11.75 10.54 -10.09
CA GLY A 342 11.35 9.45 -9.20
C GLY A 342 9.96 8.90 -9.49
N SER A 343 9.60 7.79 -8.87
CA SER A 343 8.27 7.20 -9.01
C SER A 343 7.79 6.54 -7.72
N LEU A 344 6.48 6.54 -7.52
CA LEU A 344 5.79 5.74 -6.52
C LEU A 344 4.73 4.91 -7.22
N THR A 345 4.91 3.60 -7.25
CA THR A 345 3.97 2.63 -7.81
C THR A 345 3.09 2.10 -6.70
N ALA A 346 1.77 2.07 -6.87
CA ALA A 346 0.85 1.58 -5.86
C ALA A 346 0.21 0.25 -6.29
N LEU A 347 0.31 -0.74 -5.43
CA LEU A 347 -0.31 -2.05 -5.58
C LEU A 347 -1.30 -2.28 -4.42
N PRO A 348 -2.50 -1.68 -4.49
CA PRO A 348 -3.55 -1.93 -3.51
C PRO A 348 -4.07 -3.35 -3.64
N VAL A 349 -4.37 -3.95 -2.49
CA VAL A 349 -5.02 -5.26 -2.39
C VAL A 349 -6.44 -5.07 -1.92
N ILE A 350 -7.39 -5.71 -2.59
CA ILE A 350 -8.79 -5.78 -2.20
C ILE A 350 -9.20 -7.23 -2.01
N GLU A 351 -9.90 -7.49 -0.92
CA GLU A 351 -10.49 -8.79 -0.64
C GLU A 351 -11.95 -8.82 -1.12
N THR A 352 -12.27 -9.81 -1.95
CA THR A 352 -13.65 -10.10 -2.35
C THR A 352 -14.23 -11.23 -1.52
N GLN A 353 -15.55 -11.36 -1.56
CA GLN A 353 -16.28 -12.49 -0.99
C GLN A 353 -16.99 -13.22 -2.13
N ALA A 354 -16.70 -14.50 -2.31
CA ALA A 354 -17.26 -15.35 -3.38
C ALA A 354 -17.07 -14.74 -4.80
N GLY A 355 -15.96 -14.05 -5.03
CA GLY A 355 -15.66 -13.41 -6.32
C GLY A 355 -16.53 -12.19 -6.67
N ASP A 356 -17.31 -11.65 -5.71
CA ASP A 356 -18.17 -10.50 -5.98
C ASP A 356 -17.35 -9.19 -6.12
N VAL A 357 -17.15 -8.78 -7.35
CA VAL A 357 -16.51 -7.49 -7.70
C VAL A 357 -17.49 -6.33 -7.77
N SER A 358 -18.81 -6.60 -7.67
CA SER A 358 -19.87 -5.58 -7.72
C SER A 358 -20.12 -4.89 -6.39
N ALA A 359 -19.50 -5.37 -5.31
CA ALA A 359 -19.55 -4.77 -3.99
C ALA A 359 -18.99 -3.34 -4.01
N TYR A 360 -19.35 -2.54 -3.01
CA TYR A 360 -19.09 -1.10 -3.02
C TYR A 360 -17.59 -0.74 -3.04
N ILE A 361 -16.78 -1.36 -2.19
CA ILE A 361 -15.34 -1.05 -2.13
C ILE A 361 -14.58 -1.55 -3.36
N PRO A 362 -14.76 -2.80 -3.86
CA PRO A 362 -14.14 -3.26 -5.09
C PRO A 362 -14.42 -2.35 -6.28
N THR A 363 -15.68 -1.98 -6.53
CA THR A 363 -16.06 -1.10 -7.66
C THR A 363 -15.39 0.26 -7.58
N ASN A 364 -15.29 0.85 -6.38
CA ASN A 364 -14.62 2.13 -6.18
C ASN A 364 -13.14 2.03 -6.53
N VAL A 365 -12.43 1.02 -6.02
CA VAL A 365 -10.98 0.91 -6.22
C VAL A 365 -10.64 0.53 -7.67
N ILE A 366 -11.42 -0.34 -8.33
CA ILE A 366 -11.28 -0.64 -9.77
C ILE A 366 -11.38 0.65 -10.60
N SER A 367 -12.28 1.58 -10.24
CA SER A 367 -12.44 2.84 -10.98
C SER A 367 -11.28 3.82 -10.78
N ILE A 368 -10.60 3.77 -9.62
CA ILE A 368 -9.47 4.65 -9.29
C ILE A 368 -8.17 4.15 -9.91
N THR A 369 -7.99 2.83 -10.03
CA THR A 369 -6.74 2.21 -10.47
C THR A 369 -6.60 2.16 -12.00
N ASP A 370 -5.36 1.98 -12.45
CA ASP A 370 -4.98 1.91 -13.88
C ASP A 370 -5.04 0.48 -14.42
N GLY A 371 -5.73 -0.41 -13.74
CA GLY A 371 -5.93 -1.81 -14.08
C GLY A 371 -6.06 -2.70 -12.84
N GLN A 372 -6.24 -3.99 -13.09
CA GLN A 372 -6.38 -4.99 -12.02
C GLN A 372 -5.79 -6.34 -12.40
N ILE A 373 -5.19 -7.00 -11.42
CA ILE A 373 -4.82 -8.42 -11.41
C ILE A 373 -5.91 -9.16 -10.64
N PHE A 374 -6.72 -9.93 -11.34
CA PHE A 374 -7.83 -10.68 -10.77
C PHE A 374 -7.41 -12.12 -10.45
N LEU A 375 -7.59 -12.55 -9.19
CA LEU A 375 -7.27 -13.89 -8.71
C LEU A 375 -8.56 -14.69 -8.48
N GLU A 376 -8.68 -15.84 -9.15
CA GLU A 376 -9.83 -16.70 -9.08
C GLU A 376 -9.60 -17.92 -8.18
N ASN A 377 -10.56 -18.23 -7.30
CA ASN A 377 -10.52 -19.42 -6.44
C ASN A 377 -10.50 -20.71 -7.26
N GLU A 378 -11.28 -20.78 -8.34
CA GLU A 378 -11.33 -21.97 -9.16
C GLU A 378 -9.97 -22.34 -9.75
N LEU A 379 -9.25 -21.37 -10.29
CA LEU A 379 -7.89 -21.57 -10.81
C LEU A 379 -6.92 -21.99 -9.69
N PHE A 380 -7.06 -21.40 -8.50
CA PHE A 380 -6.21 -21.76 -7.37
C PHE A 380 -6.40 -23.21 -6.93
N TYR A 381 -7.64 -23.68 -6.86
CA TYR A 381 -7.94 -25.08 -6.51
C TYR A 381 -7.60 -26.07 -7.63
N GLN A 382 -7.62 -25.63 -8.88
CA GLN A 382 -7.12 -26.42 -10.02
C GLN A 382 -5.59 -26.52 -10.06
N GLY A 383 -4.89 -25.87 -9.12
CA GLY A 383 -3.42 -25.90 -9.05
C GLY A 383 -2.72 -24.85 -9.91
N GLN A 384 -3.46 -23.94 -10.54
CA GLN A 384 -2.87 -22.80 -11.25
C GLN A 384 -2.38 -21.78 -10.22
N ARG A 385 -1.08 -21.61 -10.11
CA ARG A 385 -0.43 -20.68 -9.17
C ARG A 385 0.69 -19.91 -9.86
N PRO A 386 0.60 -18.57 -9.92
CA PRO A 386 -0.48 -17.70 -9.39
C PRO A 386 -1.82 -17.91 -10.11
N ALA A 387 -2.92 -17.76 -9.38
CA ALA A 387 -4.28 -18.02 -9.85
C ALA A 387 -4.86 -16.83 -10.65
N ILE A 388 -4.09 -16.26 -11.54
CA ILE A 388 -4.42 -15.06 -12.29
C ILE A 388 -5.39 -15.37 -13.42
N SER A 389 -6.55 -14.71 -13.40
CA SER A 389 -7.50 -14.74 -14.50
C SER A 389 -7.04 -13.84 -15.64
N VAL A 390 -6.55 -14.42 -16.73
CA VAL A 390 -6.05 -13.67 -17.90
C VAL A 390 -7.16 -12.83 -18.55
N GLY A 391 -8.40 -13.29 -18.51
CA GLY A 391 -9.53 -12.60 -19.16
C GLY A 391 -10.06 -11.40 -18.37
N LEU A 392 -10.03 -11.46 -17.04
CA LEU A 392 -10.52 -10.39 -16.16
C LEU A 392 -9.42 -9.40 -15.75
N SER A 393 -8.17 -9.77 -15.93
CA SER A 393 -7.03 -8.94 -15.58
C SER A 393 -6.64 -8.02 -16.73
N VAL A 394 -6.44 -6.74 -16.41
CA VAL A 394 -6.16 -5.68 -17.38
C VAL A 394 -5.13 -4.72 -16.83
N SER A 395 -4.11 -4.37 -17.62
CA SER A 395 -3.26 -3.21 -17.38
C SER A 395 -3.56 -2.14 -18.43
N ARG A 396 -3.91 -0.93 -18.00
CA ARG A 396 -4.19 0.19 -18.91
C ARG A 396 -2.92 0.77 -19.52
N VAL A 397 -1.77 0.62 -18.86
CA VAL A 397 -0.46 1.01 -19.40
C VAL A 397 0.00 -0.02 -20.44
N GLY A 398 -0.20 -1.30 -20.14
CA GLY A 398 0.05 -2.38 -21.07
C GLY A 398 1.50 -2.45 -21.54
N SER A 399 1.69 -2.74 -22.82
CA SER A 399 3.03 -2.96 -23.43
C SER A 399 3.95 -1.74 -23.42
N ALA A 400 3.46 -0.54 -23.06
CA ALA A 400 4.32 0.63 -22.84
C ALA A 400 5.24 0.46 -21.62
N ALA A 401 4.83 -0.38 -20.66
CA ALA A 401 5.58 -0.73 -19.46
C ALA A 401 6.34 -2.06 -19.60
N GLN A 402 6.55 -2.56 -20.79
CA GLN A 402 7.36 -3.78 -21.04
C GLN A 402 8.68 -3.45 -21.71
N VAL A 403 9.71 -4.21 -21.35
CA VAL A 403 10.95 -4.24 -22.14
C VAL A 403 10.69 -4.83 -23.51
N LYS A 404 11.45 -4.43 -24.52
CA LYS A 404 11.18 -4.82 -25.91
C LYS A 404 11.23 -6.35 -26.11
N ALA A 405 12.18 -7.03 -25.49
CA ALA A 405 12.29 -8.50 -25.57
C ALA A 405 11.03 -9.20 -25.05
N MET A 406 10.50 -8.77 -23.90
CA MET A 406 9.27 -9.32 -23.36
C MET A 406 8.09 -9.05 -24.30
N LYS A 407 8.00 -7.85 -24.86
CA LYS A 407 6.96 -7.49 -25.82
C LYS A 407 7.03 -8.32 -27.12
N GLN A 408 8.24 -8.60 -27.62
CA GLN A 408 8.44 -9.46 -28.82
C GLN A 408 7.95 -10.88 -28.58
N VAL A 409 8.16 -11.42 -27.38
CA VAL A 409 7.79 -12.79 -27.04
C VAL A 409 6.32 -12.87 -26.61
N SER A 410 5.87 -12.04 -25.69
CA SER A 410 4.53 -12.17 -25.10
C SER A 410 3.41 -11.47 -25.87
N GLY A 411 3.71 -10.77 -26.97
CA GLY A 411 2.76 -9.92 -27.68
C GLY A 411 1.49 -10.63 -28.16
N THR A 412 1.57 -11.89 -28.58
CA THR A 412 0.41 -12.71 -29.01
C THR A 412 -0.16 -13.56 -27.89
N MET A 413 0.60 -13.82 -26.83
CA MET A 413 0.27 -14.82 -25.80
C MET A 413 -1.07 -14.56 -25.12
N LYS A 414 -1.43 -13.30 -24.87
CA LYS A 414 -2.73 -12.95 -24.28
C LYS A 414 -3.89 -13.34 -25.19
N LEU A 415 -3.74 -13.16 -26.50
CA LEU A 415 -4.73 -13.56 -27.51
C LEU A 415 -4.84 -15.08 -27.58
N ASP A 416 -3.69 -15.78 -27.63
CA ASP A 416 -3.65 -17.24 -27.69
C ASP A 416 -4.33 -17.88 -26.48
N LEU A 417 -4.10 -17.33 -25.27
CA LEU A 417 -4.74 -17.79 -24.05
C LEU A 417 -6.25 -17.45 -23.99
N ALA A 418 -6.67 -16.33 -24.56
CA ALA A 418 -8.09 -15.99 -24.66
C ALA A 418 -8.82 -16.96 -25.61
N GLN A 419 -8.26 -17.23 -26.78
CA GLN A 419 -8.77 -18.22 -27.73
C GLN A 419 -8.83 -19.61 -27.12
N TYR A 420 -7.77 -20.03 -26.43
CA TYR A 420 -7.76 -21.30 -25.70
C TYR A 420 -8.94 -21.42 -24.73
N ARG A 421 -9.23 -20.38 -23.93
CA ARG A 421 -10.36 -20.40 -22.96
C ARG A 421 -11.70 -20.57 -23.65
N GLU A 422 -11.92 -19.87 -24.75
CA GLU A 422 -13.15 -20.00 -25.53
C GLU A 422 -13.31 -21.42 -26.09
N VAL A 423 -12.26 -21.94 -26.75
CA VAL A 423 -12.30 -23.28 -27.33
C VAL A 423 -12.39 -24.37 -26.26
N ALA A 424 -11.68 -24.23 -25.13
CA ALA A 424 -11.73 -25.19 -24.03
C ALA A 424 -13.14 -25.29 -23.40
N ALA A 425 -13.90 -24.20 -23.41
CA ALA A 425 -15.30 -24.23 -22.96
C ALA A 425 -16.16 -25.08 -23.91
N PHE A 426 -15.98 -24.98 -25.22
CA PHE A 426 -16.69 -25.79 -26.22
C PHE A 426 -16.22 -27.25 -26.25
N ALA A 427 -14.93 -27.51 -26.08
CA ALA A 427 -14.37 -28.87 -26.08
C ALA A 427 -14.95 -29.76 -24.98
N LYS A 428 -15.42 -29.20 -23.87
CA LYS A 428 -16.12 -29.94 -22.80
C LYS A 428 -17.45 -30.57 -23.25
N PHE A 429 -18.03 -30.07 -24.34
CA PHE A 429 -19.30 -30.57 -24.88
C PHE A 429 -19.16 -31.62 -26.00
N GLY A 430 -17.94 -32.10 -26.27
CA GLY A 430 -17.71 -33.30 -27.10
C GLY A 430 -17.91 -33.09 -28.59
N SER A 431 -17.67 -31.90 -29.15
CA SER A 431 -17.64 -31.69 -30.60
C SER A 431 -16.34 -32.18 -31.23
N ASP A 432 -16.42 -32.80 -32.42
CA ASP A 432 -15.24 -33.09 -33.25
C ASP A 432 -14.57 -31.76 -33.62
N LEU A 433 -13.36 -31.56 -33.13
CA LEU A 433 -12.59 -30.36 -33.38
C LEU A 433 -11.72 -30.52 -34.63
N ASP A 434 -11.63 -29.48 -35.43
CA ASP A 434 -10.70 -29.46 -36.56
C ASP A 434 -9.22 -29.45 -36.05
N PRO A 435 -8.26 -29.92 -36.88
CA PRO A 435 -6.86 -30.04 -36.49
C PRO A 435 -6.22 -28.74 -36.01
N ALA A 436 -6.60 -27.58 -36.59
CA ALA A 436 -6.08 -26.27 -36.18
C ALA A 436 -6.57 -25.89 -34.78
N THR A 437 -7.83 -26.10 -34.49
CA THR A 437 -8.42 -25.89 -33.16
C THR A 437 -7.81 -26.83 -32.12
N GLN A 438 -7.56 -28.09 -32.49
CA GLN A 438 -6.88 -29.03 -31.59
C GLN A 438 -5.45 -28.58 -31.27
N GLN A 439 -4.73 -28.03 -32.23
CA GLN A 439 -3.38 -27.49 -32.03
C GLN A 439 -3.42 -26.28 -31.08
N GLN A 440 -4.39 -25.37 -31.23
CA GLN A 440 -4.58 -24.24 -30.33
C GLN A 440 -4.86 -24.71 -28.90
N LEU A 441 -5.72 -25.73 -28.71
CA LEU A 441 -5.96 -26.32 -27.41
C LEU A 441 -4.68 -26.91 -26.81
N ASN A 442 -3.95 -27.67 -27.56
CA ASN A 442 -2.72 -28.31 -27.10
C ASN A 442 -1.66 -27.29 -26.70
N ARG A 443 -1.50 -26.21 -27.45
CA ARG A 443 -0.60 -25.10 -27.13
C ARG A 443 -1.08 -24.31 -25.89
N GLY A 444 -2.36 -24.00 -25.84
CA GLY A 444 -2.95 -23.24 -24.72
C GLY A 444 -2.80 -23.94 -23.38
N VAL A 445 -3.04 -25.24 -23.28
CA VAL A 445 -2.81 -26.03 -22.05
C VAL A 445 -1.35 -25.93 -21.60
N ARG A 446 -0.39 -26.03 -22.52
CA ARG A 446 1.05 -25.97 -22.22
C ARG A 446 1.48 -24.56 -21.80
N LEU A 447 0.94 -23.53 -22.43
CA LEU A 447 1.18 -22.14 -22.01
C LEU A 447 0.63 -21.87 -20.60
N TYR A 448 -0.55 -22.41 -20.27
CA TYR A 448 -1.09 -22.32 -18.90
C TYR A 448 -0.19 -23.03 -17.89
N GLU A 449 0.32 -24.21 -18.24
CA GLU A 449 1.24 -24.95 -17.37
C GLU A 449 2.58 -24.20 -17.20
N LEU A 450 3.10 -23.62 -18.28
CA LEU A 450 4.34 -22.82 -18.27
C LEU A 450 4.22 -21.56 -17.41
N LEU A 451 3.02 -20.97 -17.30
CA LEU A 451 2.78 -19.79 -16.47
C LEU A 451 2.74 -20.09 -14.97
N LYS A 452 2.68 -21.36 -14.57
CA LYS A 452 2.79 -21.72 -13.16
C LYS A 452 4.19 -21.38 -12.63
N GLN A 453 4.24 -20.91 -11.40
CA GLN A 453 5.48 -20.54 -10.73
C GLN A 453 5.37 -20.84 -9.25
N ALA A 454 6.42 -21.40 -8.67
CA ALA A 454 6.47 -21.64 -7.24
C ALA A 454 6.59 -20.31 -6.47
N GLN A 455 6.07 -20.29 -5.26
CA GLN A 455 6.17 -19.13 -4.39
C GLN A 455 7.62 -18.92 -3.91
N TYR A 456 8.03 -17.67 -3.78
CA TYR A 456 9.38 -17.23 -3.36
C TYR A 456 10.51 -17.58 -4.34
N VAL A 457 10.16 -17.81 -5.58
CA VAL A 457 11.13 -18.08 -6.66
C VAL A 457 10.85 -17.13 -7.84
N PRO A 458 11.08 -15.82 -7.66
CA PRO A 458 10.98 -14.88 -8.77
C PRO A 458 12.07 -15.15 -9.79
N LEU A 459 11.78 -14.88 -11.07
CA LEU A 459 12.68 -15.04 -12.20
C LEU A 459 13.11 -13.68 -12.75
N GLU A 460 14.37 -13.59 -13.19
CA GLU A 460 14.86 -12.42 -13.90
C GLU A 460 14.16 -12.25 -15.25
N CYS A 461 14.05 -11.02 -15.74
CA CYS A 461 13.31 -10.71 -16.96
C CYS A 461 13.83 -11.50 -18.18
N GLU A 462 15.15 -11.59 -18.36
CA GLU A 462 15.80 -12.35 -19.42
C GLU A 462 15.54 -13.86 -19.32
N GLU A 463 15.45 -14.39 -18.11
CA GLU A 463 15.10 -15.78 -17.86
C GLU A 463 13.65 -16.06 -18.27
N GLN A 464 12.73 -15.15 -17.88
CA GLN A 464 11.33 -15.23 -18.29
C GLN A 464 11.18 -15.19 -19.80
N VAL A 465 11.93 -14.30 -20.49
CA VAL A 465 11.91 -14.16 -21.94
C VAL A 465 12.31 -15.48 -22.62
N VAL A 466 13.39 -16.12 -22.15
CA VAL A 466 13.90 -17.40 -22.71
C VAL A 466 12.90 -18.53 -22.49
N ILE A 467 12.26 -18.59 -21.33
CA ILE A 467 11.24 -19.60 -21.02
C ILE A 467 10.00 -19.42 -21.90
N LEU A 468 9.47 -18.19 -21.94
CA LEU A 468 8.26 -17.89 -22.70
C LEU A 468 8.45 -18.00 -24.19
N PHE A 469 9.67 -17.74 -24.71
CA PHE A 469 10.03 -17.94 -26.11
C PHE A 469 9.79 -19.37 -26.54
N ALA A 470 10.23 -20.37 -25.78
CA ALA A 470 10.02 -21.77 -26.06
C ALA A 470 8.53 -22.14 -26.18
N GLY A 471 7.70 -21.56 -25.26
CA GLY A 471 6.25 -21.80 -25.25
C GLY A 471 5.53 -21.17 -26.44
N VAL A 472 5.75 -19.88 -26.65
CA VAL A 472 5.01 -19.08 -27.64
C VAL A 472 5.38 -19.49 -29.06
N ARG A 473 6.65 -19.83 -29.32
CA ARG A 473 7.11 -20.31 -30.64
C ARG A 473 6.72 -21.77 -30.91
N GLY A 474 6.14 -22.50 -29.95
CA GLY A 474 5.61 -23.85 -30.12
C GLY A 474 6.62 -24.98 -29.98
N TYR A 475 7.85 -24.72 -29.51
CA TYR A 475 8.86 -25.76 -29.31
C TYR A 475 8.45 -26.81 -28.27
N ILE A 476 7.56 -26.44 -27.32
CA ILE A 476 7.05 -27.36 -26.30
C ILE A 476 5.78 -28.12 -26.71
N ASP A 477 5.27 -27.94 -27.95
CA ASP A 477 4.01 -28.56 -28.39
C ASP A 477 4.09 -30.11 -28.39
N ALA A 478 5.29 -30.70 -28.50
CA ALA A 478 5.53 -32.14 -28.43
C ALA A 478 5.76 -32.66 -26.99
N VAL A 479 5.98 -31.79 -26.00
CA VAL A 479 6.28 -32.19 -24.63
C VAL A 479 4.98 -32.51 -23.89
N ASP A 480 4.98 -33.56 -23.05
CA ASP A 480 3.83 -33.87 -22.21
C ASP A 480 3.53 -32.76 -21.21
N VAL A 481 2.24 -32.48 -21.01
CA VAL A 481 1.78 -31.39 -20.10
C VAL A 481 2.33 -31.57 -18.68
N SER A 482 2.41 -32.81 -18.17
CA SER A 482 2.96 -33.13 -16.85
C SER A 482 4.47 -32.87 -16.72
N ALA A 483 5.21 -32.85 -17.83
CA ALA A 483 6.66 -32.67 -17.88
C ALA A 483 7.07 -31.20 -18.12
N ILE A 484 6.13 -30.29 -18.36
CA ILE A 484 6.43 -28.89 -18.71
C ILE A 484 7.23 -28.16 -17.61
N GLN A 485 6.93 -28.39 -16.34
CA GLN A 485 7.64 -27.77 -15.22
C GLN A 485 9.10 -28.28 -15.12
N ASP A 486 9.32 -29.54 -15.42
CA ASP A 486 10.68 -30.13 -15.42
C ASP A 486 11.44 -29.69 -16.67
N TYR A 487 10.75 -29.59 -17.81
CA TYR A 487 11.31 -29.02 -19.04
C TYR A 487 11.78 -27.57 -18.81
N GLU A 488 10.96 -26.74 -18.19
CA GLU A 488 11.30 -25.34 -17.89
C GLU A 488 12.60 -25.21 -17.10
N LYS A 489 12.75 -26.00 -16.03
CA LYS A 489 13.95 -25.99 -15.18
C LYS A 489 15.17 -26.44 -15.96
N ALA A 490 15.04 -27.58 -16.64
CA ALA A 490 16.13 -28.15 -17.40
C ALA A 490 16.54 -27.25 -18.59
N TRP A 491 15.58 -26.62 -19.27
CA TRP A 491 15.82 -25.65 -20.33
C TRP A 491 16.59 -24.43 -19.83
N LEU A 492 16.16 -23.85 -18.72
CA LEU A 492 16.83 -22.70 -18.13
C LEU A 492 18.27 -23.03 -17.70
N GLU A 493 18.49 -24.18 -17.07
CA GLU A 493 19.84 -24.68 -16.72
C GLU A 493 20.70 -24.91 -17.95
N HIS A 494 20.14 -25.52 -19.01
CA HIS A 494 20.84 -25.72 -20.26
C HIS A 494 21.27 -24.42 -20.92
N VAL A 495 20.39 -23.42 -20.97
CA VAL A 495 20.74 -22.11 -21.54
C VAL A 495 21.80 -21.41 -20.68
N LYS A 496 21.69 -21.45 -19.36
CA LYS A 496 22.68 -20.85 -18.46
C LYS A 496 24.06 -21.48 -18.58
N SER A 497 24.13 -22.81 -18.73
CA SER A 497 25.40 -23.56 -18.81
C SER A 497 26.03 -23.54 -20.18
N SER A 498 25.26 -23.79 -21.24
CA SER A 498 25.78 -23.99 -22.61
C SER A 498 25.65 -22.75 -23.50
N HIS A 499 24.67 -21.89 -23.21
CA HIS A 499 24.31 -20.74 -24.04
C HIS A 499 24.19 -19.44 -23.24
N GLY A 500 24.92 -19.30 -22.11
CA GLY A 500 24.87 -18.09 -21.26
C GLY A 500 25.20 -16.79 -22.00
N GLY A 501 25.89 -16.87 -23.13
CA GLY A 501 26.10 -15.74 -24.03
C GLY A 501 24.83 -15.20 -24.69
N LEU A 502 23.76 -16.01 -24.86
CA LEU A 502 22.48 -15.55 -25.41
C LEU A 502 21.71 -14.69 -24.40
N ILE A 503 21.72 -15.09 -23.11
CA ILE A 503 21.10 -14.28 -22.03
C ILE A 503 21.80 -12.93 -21.92
N LYS A 504 23.15 -12.95 -21.93
CA LYS A 504 23.93 -11.71 -21.91
C LYS A 504 23.67 -10.82 -23.11
N ALA A 505 23.59 -11.40 -24.33
CA ALA A 505 23.29 -10.64 -25.53
C ALA A 505 21.93 -9.91 -25.43
N ILE A 506 20.90 -10.55 -24.87
CA ILE A 506 19.59 -9.90 -24.66
C ILE A 506 19.71 -8.70 -23.73
N VAL A 507 20.50 -8.80 -22.66
CA VAL A 507 20.72 -7.71 -21.70
C VAL A 507 21.59 -6.61 -22.32
N ASP A 508 22.70 -6.96 -22.96
CA ASP A 508 23.67 -6.02 -23.56
C ASP A 508 23.04 -5.23 -24.72
N ASP A 509 22.13 -5.86 -25.49
CA ASP A 509 21.35 -5.19 -26.55
C ASP A 509 20.19 -4.31 -26.00
N GLY A 510 20.14 -4.05 -24.70
CA GLY A 510 19.11 -3.24 -24.06
C GLY A 510 17.74 -3.92 -24.01
N TYR A 511 17.71 -5.20 -23.70
CA TYR A 511 16.51 -6.05 -23.67
C TYR A 511 15.78 -6.08 -25.03
N VAL A 512 16.53 -6.35 -26.10
CA VAL A 512 16.00 -6.56 -27.45
C VAL A 512 16.47 -7.92 -27.95
N ILE A 513 15.57 -8.70 -28.57
CA ILE A 513 15.95 -9.92 -29.27
C ILE A 513 16.23 -9.53 -30.72
N SER A 514 17.50 -9.56 -31.13
CA SER A 514 17.90 -9.39 -32.53
C SER A 514 17.59 -10.64 -33.32
N ASP A 515 17.41 -10.53 -34.66
CA ASP A 515 17.14 -11.67 -35.54
C ASP A 515 18.19 -12.79 -35.39
N ALA A 516 19.46 -12.40 -35.22
CA ALA A 516 20.56 -13.36 -35.02
C ALA A 516 20.46 -14.07 -33.64
N THR A 517 19.96 -13.37 -32.60
CA THR A 517 19.74 -13.96 -31.29
C THR A 517 18.51 -14.86 -31.32
N GLU A 518 17.47 -14.48 -32.05
CA GLU A 518 16.25 -15.29 -32.24
C GLU A 518 16.55 -16.61 -32.94
N GLU A 519 17.32 -16.58 -34.04
CA GLU A 519 17.73 -17.79 -34.74
C GLU A 519 18.55 -18.75 -33.88
N LYS A 520 19.53 -18.22 -33.14
CA LYS A 520 20.35 -19.03 -32.23
C LYS A 520 19.55 -19.63 -31.08
N LEU A 521 18.67 -18.84 -30.50
CA LEU A 521 17.78 -19.27 -29.39
C LEU A 521 16.80 -20.35 -29.90
N GLY A 522 16.25 -20.17 -31.10
CA GLY A 522 15.39 -21.15 -31.77
C GLY A 522 16.11 -22.47 -32.02
N ALA A 523 17.29 -22.44 -32.62
CA ALA A 523 18.09 -23.64 -32.86
C ALA A 523 18.49 -24.38 -31.59
N ALA A 524 18.85 -23.63 -30.52
CA ALA A 524 19.16 -24.21 -29.22
C ALA A 524 17.93 -24.86 -28.59
N CYS A 525 16.76 -24.21 -28.69
CA CYS A 525 15.50 -24.71 -28.16
C CYS A 525 15.05 -26.00 -28.87
N GLU A 526 15.15 -26.04 -30.21
CA GLU A 526 14.81 -27.23 -31.03
C GLU A 526 15.71 -28.42 -30.68
N ALA A 527 17.01 -28.19 -30.61
CA ALA A 527 17.98 -29.21 -30.23
C ALA A 527 17.74 -29.77 -28.83
N PHE A 528 17.46 -28.88 -27.86
CA PHE A 528 17.17 -29.29 -26.49
C PHE A 528 15.86 -30.07 -26.40
N THR A 529 14.79 -29.60 -27.03
CA THR A 529 13.48 -30.28 -27.01
C THR A 529 13.56 -31.68 -27.61
N ALA A 530 14.32 -31.86 -28.69
CA ALA A 530 14.56 -33.18 -29.27
C ALA A 530 15.28 -34.15 -28.32
N GLN A 531 16.22 -33.65 -27.52
CA GLN A 531 16.91 -34.44 -26.48
C GLN A 531 16.02 -34.74 -25.27
N PHE A 532 15.20 -33.81 -24.88
CA PHE A 532 14.31 -33.97 -23.69
C PHE A 532 13.16 -34.94 -23.97
N SER A 533 12.68 -35.00 -25.19
CA SER A 533 11.58 -35.88 -25.62
C SER A 533 12.06 -37.32 -26.02
N ALA A 534 13.35 -37.57 -26.11
CA ALA A 534 13.96 -38.86 -26.40
C ALA A 534 14.21 -39.65 -25.11
#